data_cdf71917ca656ae635cf9634769c896f
#
_entry.id   cdf71917ca656ae635cf9634769c896f
#
_cell.length_a   1.000
_cell.length_b   1.000
_cell.length_c   1.000
_cell.angle_alpha   90.00
_cell.angle_beta   90.00
_cell.angle_gamma   90.00
#
_symmetry.space_group_name_H-M   'P 1'
#
loop_
_entity.id
_entity.type
_entity.pdbx_description
1 polymer ?
#
loop_
_entity_poly.entity_id
_entity_poly.type
_entity_poly.pdbx_seq_one_letter_code
_entity_poly.pdbx_strand_id
1 'polypeptide(L)'
;MTEAAGEQAPRRTRRRVVPLVLGIVLAAGLAVGLTVGGGDGPQQAPAFSLPRLGGGRPVAYPLMGPGAHKPVVLTFFASWCTPCRTELPMVATVARQAQAAGTGVVFVGVDGNDDPASGLAFARSSGVAFAVGANADSALAPKFNLVGYPGTVFIAASGTIIDTVHGPVSHATLESDVARLTRR
;
A
#
# COMPACT_ATOMS: atom_id res chain seq x y z
N MET A 1 -10.46 -89.36 27.65
CA MET A 1 -9.89 -89.61 26.30
C MET A 1 -10.37 -88.47 25.45
N THR A 2 -9.59 -87.61 25.15
CA THR A 2 -9.11 -87.15 23.89
C THR A 2 -8.62 -85.69 24.01
N GLU A 3 -7.37 -85.53 23.71
CA GLU A 3 -6.55 -84.35 23.63
C GLU A 3 -7.11 -83.26 22.78
N ALA A 4 -7.02 -82.01 23.19
CA ALA A 4 -7.20 -80.86 22.37
C ALA A 4 -5.87 -80.16 22.13
N ALA A 5 -5.42 -80.15 20.90
CA ALA A 5 -4.23 -79.47 20.39
C ALA A 5 -4.34 -77.99 20.47
N GLY A 6 -3.28 -77.33 20.99
CA GLY A 6 -3.17 -75.88 21.05
C GLY A 6 -2.77 -75.28 19.70
N GLU A 7 -3.52 -74.33 19.26
CA GLU A 7 -3.23 -73.52 18.06
C GLU A 7 -2.53 -72.21 18.50
N GLN A 8 -1.26 -72.10 18.10
CA GLN A 8 -0.46 -70.89 18.33
C GLN A 8 -0.68 -69.89 17.18
N ALA A 9 -1.29 -68.75 17.52
CA ALA A 9 -1.44 -67.65 16.59
C ALA A 9 -0.08 -66.91 16.35
N PRO A 10 0.22 -66.46 15.15
CA PRO A 10 1.47 -65.79 14.84
C PRO A 10 1.53 -64.35 15.41
N ARG A 11 2.59 -64.04 16.12
CA ARG A 11 2.90 -62.71 16.61
C ARG A 11 3.22 -61.77 15.46
N ARG A 12 2.30 -60.84 15.14
CA ARG A 12 2.51 -59.75 14.19
C ARG A 12 3.53 -58.75 14.74
N THR A 13 4.66 -58.63 14.09
CA THR A 13 5.71 -57.61 14.24
C THR A 13 5.17 -56.24 13.84
N ARG A 14 4.59 -55.50 14.80
CA ARG A 14 4.14 -54.11 14.65
C ARG A 14 5.13 -53.15 15.31
N ARG A 15 6.40 -53.14 14.92
CA ARG A 15 7.38 -52.36 15.70
C ARG A 15 8.42 -51.60 14.89
N ARG A 16 8.18 -51.10 13.67
CA ARG A 16 9.22 -50.28 13.02
C ARG A 16 8.73 -49.16 12.09
N VAL A 17 7.44 -48.88 11.96
CA VAL A 17 6.92 -47.88 11.02
C VAL A 17 6.55 -46.54 11.68
N VAL A 18 6.21 -46.57 12.99
CA VAL A 18 5.76 -45.37 13.74
C VAL A 18 6.82 -44.28 13.90
N PRO A 19 8.12 -44.59 14.16
CA PRO A 19 9.12 -43.53 14.34
C PRO A 19 9.51 -42.86 12.99
N LEU A 20 9.36 -43.54 11.85
CA LEU A 20 9.71 -42.97 10.54
C LEU A 20 8.69 -41.92 10.07
N VAL A 21 7.40 -42.17 10.32
CA VAL A 21 6.32 -41.23 9.93
C VAL A 21 6.34 -39.99 10.81
N LEU A 22 6.67 -40.14 12.10
CA LEU A 22 6.77 -38.99 13.02
C LEU A 22 7.95 -38.08 12.67
N GLY A 23 9.07 -38.66 12.23
CA GLY A 23 10.25 -37.89 11.79
C GLY A 23 10.00 -37.09 10.52
N ILE A 24 9.23 -37.63 9.56
CA ILE A 24 8.89 -36.92 8.29
C ILE A 24 7.93 -35.77 8.55
N VAL A 25 6.96 -35.93 9.46
CA VAL A 25 6.00 -34.86 9.80
C VAL A 25 6.70 -33.70 10.53
N LEU A 26 7.66 -33.99 11.40
CA LEU A 26 8.46 -32.96 12.09
C LEU A 26 9.40 -32.22 11.15
N ALA A 27 10.01 -32.92 10.19
CA ALA A 27 10.89 -32.30 9.18
C ALA A 27 10.10 -31.42 8.18
N ALA A 28 8.89 -31.84 7.77
CA ALA A 28 8.01 -31.05 6.92
C ALA A 28 7.45 -29.81 7.66
N GLY A 29 7.15 -29.92 8.95
CA GLY A 29 6.71 -28.78 9.76
C GLY A 29 7.79 -27.73 9.97
N LEU A 30 9.05 -28.13 10.08
CA LEU A 30 10.19 -27.20 10.22
C LEU A 30 10.52 -26.46 8.92
N ALA A 31 10.29 -27.08 7.76
CA ALA A 31 10.53 -26.46 6.45
C ALA A 31 9.49 -25.41 6.07
N VAL A 32 8.24 -25.55 6.55
CA VAL A 32 7.16 -24.57 6.30
C VAL A 32 7.23 -23.37 7.26
N GLY A 33 7.82 -23.55 8.44
CA GLY A 33 7.95 -22.48 9.45
C GLY A 33 9.01 -21.42 9.16
N LEU A 34 9.88 -21.60 8.15
CA LEU A 34 11.03 -20.72 7.85
C LEU A 34 10.78 -19.72 6.72
N THR A 35 9.55 -19.65 6.16
CA THR A 35 9.22 -18.71 5.07
C THR A 35 8.24 -17.59 5.47
N VAL A 36 7.89 -17.47 6.74
CA VAL A 36 7.20 -16.28 7.27
C VAL A 36 8.26 -15.30 7.79
N GLY A 37 9.18 -14.93 6.92
CA GLY A 37 10.01 -13.75 7.11
C GLY A 37 9.14 -12.54 6.82
N GLY A 38 8.71 -11.81 7.85
CA GLY A 38 8.23 -10.44 7.71
C GLY A 38 9.35 -9.65 7.01
N GLY A 39 9.07 -9.20 5.78
CA GLY A 39 10.07 -8.50 4.99
C GLY A 39 10.35 -7.12 5.59
N ASP A 40 11.45 -6.98 6.31
CA ASP A 40 12.08 -5.70 6.66
C ASP A 40 12.71 -5.00 5.43
N GLY A 41 12.20 -5.28 4.26
CA GLY A 41 12.60 -4.61 3.03
C GLY A 41 11.87 -3.28 2.83
N PRO A 42 12.42 -2.34 2.05
CA PRO A 42 11.75 -1.10 1.72
C PRO A 42 10.37 -1.37 1.13
N GLN A 43 9.33 -0.79 1.73
CA GLN A 43 7.95 -1.00 1.29
C GLN A 43 7.75 -0.46 -0.12
N GLN A 44 7.30 -1.31 -1.04
CA GLN A 44 6.95 -0.91 -2.40
C GLN A 44 5.50 -0.39 -2.44
N ALA A 45 5.30 0.71 -3.15
CA ALA A 45 3.99 1.30 -3.33
C ALA A 45 3.07 0.36 -4.14
N PRO A 46 1.89 0.01 -3.63
CA PRO A 46 0.94 -0.83 -4.33
C PRO A 46 0.43 -0.15 -5.60
N ALA A 47 0.25 -0.95 -6.66
CA ALA A 47 -0.35 -0.46 -7.90
C ALA A 47 -1.85 -0.17 -7.72
N PHE A 48 -2.32 0.87 -8.42
CA PHE A 48 -3.74 1.19 -8.48
C PHE A 48 -4.14 1.86 -9.80
N SER A 49 -5.43 1.88 -10.08
CA SER A 49 -6.04 2.67 -11.14
C SER A 49 -7.42 3.14 -10.68
N LEU A 50 -7.65 4.44 -10.70
CA LEU A 50 -8.88 5.09 -10.24
C LEU A 50 -9.50 5.91 -11.36
N PRO A 51 -10.84 5.99 -11.47
CA PRO A 51 -11.51 6.97 -12.30
C PRO A 51 -11.00 8.38 -11.96
N ARG A 52 -10.73 9.21 -12.98
CA ARG A 52 -10.27 10.58 -12.75
C ARG A 52 -11.47 11.49 -12.43
N LEU A 53 -11.37 12.28 -11.35
CA LEU A 53 -12.33 13.34 -11.09
C LEU A 53 -12.33 14.36 -12.24
N GLY A 54 -13.52 14.69 -12.70
CA GLY A 54 -13.68 15.58 -13.86
C GLY A 54 -13.51 14.91 -15.21
N GLY A 55 -13.32 13.59 -15.25
CA GLY A 55 -13.21 12.79 -16.48
C GLY A 55 -11.81 12.73 -17.09
N GLY A 56 -11.69 12.00 -18.18
CA GLY A 56 -10.43 11.78 -18.87
C GLY A 56 -9.76 10.45 -18.52
N ARG A 57 -8.44 10.38 -18.75
CA ARG A 57 -7.68 9.14 -18.50
C ARG A 57 -7.63 8.83 -17.00
N PRO A 58 -7.78 7.55 -16.59
CA PRO A 58 -7.65 7.14 -15.20
C PRO A 58 -6.35 7.65 -14.55
N VAL A 59 -6.41 7.87 -13.25
CA VAL A 59 -5.26 8.14 -12.40
C VAL A 59 -4.70 6.80 -11.94
N ALA A 60 -3.48 6.48 -12.32
CA ALA A 60 -2.88 5.17 -12.06
C ALA A 60 -1.50 5.31 -11.44
N TYR A 61 -1.11 4.31 -10.67
CA TYR A 61 0.26 4.10 -10.22
C TYR A 61 0.64 2.62 -10.46
N PRO A 62 1.82 2.27 -10.97
CA PRO A 62 2.88 3.19 -11.44
C PRO A 62 2.38 4.16 -12.51
N LEU A 63 2.97 5.35 -12.53
CA LEU A 63 2.66 6.36 -13.55
C LEU A 63 2.97 5.81 -14.94
N MET A 64 2.10 6.09 -15.92
CA MET A 64 2.27 5.63 -17.30
C MET A 64 2.72 6.77 -18.22
N GLY A 65 3.50 6.43 -19.23
CA GLY A 65 4.00 7.40 -20.22
C GLY A 65 5.10 8.30 -19.66
N PRO A 66 5.13 9.61 -19.99
CA PRO A 66 6.22 10.51 -19.62
C PRO A 66 6.45 10.70 -18.12
N GLY A 67 5.48 10.28 -17.28
CA GLY A 67 5.60 10.29 -15.81
C GLY A 67 6.12 9.00 -15.21
N ALA A 68 6.37 7.95 -16.01
CA ALA A 68 6.93 6.69 -15.51
C ALA A 68 8.29 6.93 -14.83
N HIS A 69 8.54 6.23 -13.75
CA HIS A 69 9.79 6.36 -12.96
C HIS A 69 10.07 7.77 -12.41
N LYS A 70 9.02 8.55 -12.15
CA LYS A 70 9.13 9.81 -11.40
C LYS A 70 8.74 9.62 -9.96
N PRO A 71 9.34 10.39 -9.02
CA PRO A 71 8.88 10.39 -7.64
C PRO A 71 7.44 10.93 -7.56
N VAL A 72 6.67 10.41 -6.60
CA VAL A 72 5.25 10.76 -6.42
C VAL A 72 4.99 11.20 -4.99
N VAL A 73 4.25 12.30 -4.84
CA VAL A 73 3.53 12.65 -3.61
C VAL A 73 2.07 12.29 -3.82
N LEU A 74 1.58 11.31 -3.04
CA LEU A 74 0.20 10.85 -3.10
C LEU A 74 -0.54 11.37 -1.89
N THR A 75 -1.50 12.28 -2.07
CA THR A 75 -2.29 12.88 -0.99
C THR A 75 -3.72 12.35 -1.00
N PHE A 76 -4.17 11.85 0.15
CA PHE A 76 -5.50 11.34 0.39
C PHE A 76 -6.34 12.38 1.13
N PHE A 77 -7.51 12.69 0.62
CA PHE A 77 -8.41 13.68 1.19
C PHE A 77 -9.88 13.33 0.92
N ALA A 78 -10.80 14.10 1.50
CA ALA A 78 -12.23 14.08 1.18
C ALA A 78 -12.83 15.47 1.40
N SER A 79 -13.92 15.81 0.72
CA SER A 79 -14.61 17.12 0.86
C SER A 79 -15.20 17.35 2.25
N TRP A 80 -15.62 16.28 2.91
CA TRP A 80 -16.17 16.30 4.28
C TRP A 80 -15.11 16.33 5.38
N CYS A 81 -13.81 16.11 5.02
CA CYS A 81 -12.69 16.05 5.97
C CYS A 81 -12.29 17.48 6.41
N THR A 82 -12.60 17.85 7.65
CA THR A 82 -12.30 19.20 8.18
C THR A 82 -10.81 19.55 8.13
N PRO A 83 -9.85 18.72 8.60
CA PRO A 83 -8.43 19.08 8.51
C PRO A 83 -7.92 19.12 7.06
N CYS A 84 -8.53 18.39 6.13
CA CYS A 84 -8.17 18.47 4.70
C CYS A 84 -8.42 19.87 4.09
N ARG A 85 -9.38 20.63 4.64
CA ARG A 85 -9.69 21.99 4.17
C ARG A 85 -8.54 22.97 4.37
N THR A 86 -7.73 22.77 5.40
CA THR A 86 -6.54 23.57 5.65
C THR A 86 -5.32 23.03 4.91
N GLU A 87 -5.20 21.71 4.82
CA GLU A 87 -4.01 21.08 4.23
C GLU A 87 -3.98 21.16 2.70
N LEU A 88 -5.10 20.83 2.03
CA LEU A 88 -5.09 20.64 0.58
C LEU A 88 -4.69 21.93 -0.20
N PRO A 89 -5.07 23.15 0.20
CA PRO A 89 -4.58 24.38 -0.44
C PRO A 89 -3.07 24.57 -0.29
N MET A 90 -2.49 24.16 0.85
CA MET A 90 -1.05 24.18 1.09
C MET A 90 -0.35 23.15 0.20
N VAL A 91 -0.85 21.91 0.13
CA VAL A 91 -0.31 20.87 -0.77
C VAL A 91 -0.37 21.34 -2.23
N ALA A 92 -1.48 21.96 -2.66
CA ALA A 92 -1.63 22.50 -4.00
C ALA A 92 -0.60 23.62 -4.30
N THR A 93 -0.24 24.42 -3.31
CA THR A 93 0.77 25.45 -3.45
C THR A 93 2.17 24.86 -3.61
N VAL A 94 2.55 23.91 -2.75
CA VAL A 94 3.85 23.22 -2.84
C VAL A 94 3.97 22.45 -4.16
N ALA A 95 2.88 21.83 -4.62
CA ALA A 95 2.86 21.14 -5.92
C ALA A 95 3.17 22.09 -7.10
N ARG A 96 2.58 23.29 -7.10
CA ARG A 96 2.89 24.33 -8.14
C ARG A 96 4.34 24.79 -8.05
N GLN A 97 4.86 25.01 -6.85
CA GLN A 97 6.26 25.40 -6.62
C GLN A 97 7.23 24.33 -7.10
N ALA A 98 6.98 23.05 -6.76
CA ALA A 98 7.77 21.92 -7.21
C ALA A 98 7.77 21.79 -8.75
N GLN A 99 6.62 22.00 -9.37
CA GLN A 99 6.49 22.01 -10.84
C GLN A 99 7.27 23.16 -11.45
N ALA A 100 7.14 24.38 -10.94
CA ALA A 100 7.86 25.57 -11.42
C ALA A 100 9.38 25.42 -11.29
N ALA A 101 9.84 24.80 -10.20
CA ALA A 101 11.25 24.49 -9.97
C ALA A 101 11.78 23.31 -10.80
N GLY A 102 10.95 22.64 -11.59
CA GLY A 102 11.36 21.52 -12.44
C GLY A 102 11.87 20.29 -11.65
N THR A 103 11.37 20.06 -10.44
CA THR A 103 11.84 18.98 -9.56
C THR A 103 11.61 17.58 -10.11
N GLY A 104 10.69 17.44 -11.07
CA GLY A 104 10.26 16.14 -11.59
C GLY A 104 9.31 15.36 -10.67
N VAL A 105 9.03 15.84 -9.47
CA VAL A 105 8.06 15.22 -8.55
C VAL A 105 6.64 15.39 -9.07
N VAL A 106 5.88 14.30 -9.10
CA VAL A 106 4.48 14.29 -9.55
C VAL A 106 3.57 14.24 -8.31
N PHE A 107 2.64 15.18 -8.23
CA PHE A 107 1.59 15.14 -7.22
C PHE A 107 0.35 14.44 -7.77
N VAL A 108 -0.26 13.60 -6.93
CA VAL A 108 -1.49 12.86 -7.24
C VAL A 108 -2.43 12.94 -6.04
N GLY A 109 -3.68 13.29 -6.29
CA GLY A 109 -4.73 13.26 -5.27
C GLY A 109 -5.53 11.97 -5.32
N VAL A 110 -6.02 11.54 -4.16
CA VAL A 110 -7.00 10.47 -3.99
C VAL A 110 -8.13 11.02 -3.14
N ASP A 111 -9.28 11.18 -3.78
CA ASP A 111 -10.52 11.58 -3.13
C ASP A 111 -11.24 10.34 -2.64
N GLY A 112 -11.34 10.17 -1.33
CA GLY A 112 -11.79 8.92 -0.73
C GLY A 112 -13.09 9.00 0.04
N ASN A 113 -13.98 8.02 -0.16
CA ASN A 113 -15.29 7.94 0.49
C ASN A 113 -16.11 9.23 0.33
N ASP A 114 -16.13 9.76 -0.89
CA ASP A 114 -16.75 11.04 -1.20
C ASP A 114 -17.66 10.93 -2.43
N ASP A 115 -18.60 11.86 -2.54
CA ASP A 115 -19.30 12.07 -3.79
C ASP A 115 -18.35 12.71 -4.81
N PRO A 116 -18.18 12.15 -6.02
CA PRO A 116 -17.21 12.67 -7.00
C PRO A 116 -17.41 14.14 -7.39
N ALA A 117 -18.65 14.65 -7.37
CA ALA A 117 -18.90 16.06 -7.66
C ALA A 117 -18.44 16.96 -6.51
N SER A 118 -18.68 16.54 -5.27
CA SER A 118 -18.23 17.22 -4.05
C SER A 118 -16.70 17.22 -3.94
N GLY A 119 -16.06 16.07 -4.16
CA GLY A 119 -14.60 15.95 -4.19
C GLY A 119 -13.96 16.81 -5.27
N LEU A 120 -14.55 16.86 -6.48
CA LEU A 120 -14.07 17.71 -7.57
C LEU A 120 -14.21 19.20 -7.24
N ALA A 121 -15.35 19.61 -6.67
CA ALA A 121 -15.58 21.00 -6.27
C ALA A 121 -14.59 21.42 -5.18
N PHE A 122 -14.35 20.56 -4.20
CA PHE A 122 -13.38 20.80 -3.14
C PHE A 122 -11.94 20.87 -3.68
N ALA A 123 -11.51 19.94 -4.52
CA ALA A 123 -10.19 20.00 -5.14
C ALA A 123 -9.98 21.30 -5.92
N ARG A 124 -10.98 21.74 -6.71
CA ARG A 124 -10.93 23.00 -7.46
C ARG A 124 -10.83 24.22 -6.56
N SER A 125 -11.67 24.30 -5.53
CA SER A 125 -11.67 25.43 -4.58
C SER A 125 -10.39 25.49 -3.75
N SER A 126 -9.70 24.35 -3.56
CA SER A 126 -8.38 24.26 -2.92
C SER A 126 -7.22 24.60 -3.86
N GLY A 127 -7.47 24.91 -5.13
CA GLY A 127 -6.44 25.27 -6.11
C GLY A 127 -5.60 24.08 -6.61
N VAL A 128 -6.15 22.86 -6.53
CA VAL A 128 -5.50 21.64 -7.04
C VAL A 128 -5.43 21.67 -8.56
N ALA A 129 -4.20 21.56 -9.10
CA ALA A 129 -3.91 21.49 -10.54
C ALA A 129 -3.40 20.13 -10.99
N PHE A 130 -3.11 19.23 -10.06
CA PHE A 130 -2.69 17.86 -10.34
C PHE A 130 -3.87 16.91 -10.49
N ALA A 131 -3.59 15.69 -10.99
CA ALA A 131 -4.62 14.67 -11.21
C ALA A 131 -5.17 14.15 -9.89
N VAL A 132 -6.50 13.97 -9.82
CA VAL A 132 -7.19 13.38 -8.66
C VAL A 132 -8.00 12.18 -9.11
N GLY A 133 -7.79 11.04 -8.45
CA GLY A 133 -8.58 9.81 -8.63
C GLY A 133 -9.72 9.73 -7.63
N ALA A 134 -10.91 9.29 -8.08
CA ALA A 134 -12.05 8.99 -7.22
C ALA A 134 -11.89 7.58 -6.61
N ASN A 135 -11.89 7.48 -5.29
CA ASN A 135 -11.81 6.24 -4.51
C ASN A 135 -13.04 6.12 -3.58
N ALA A 136 -14.20 5.99 -4.20
CA ALA A 136 -15.50 6.08 -3.51
C ALA A 136 -15.66 5.06 -2.36
N ASP A 137 -15.02 3.90 -2.44
CA ASP A 137 -15.07 2.82 -1.44
C ASP A 137 -13.94 2.90 -0.41
N SER A 138 -13.06 3.90 -0.48
CA SER A 138 -11.85 4.05 0.36
C SER A 138 -10.89 2.86 0.35
N ALA A 139 -11.03 1.90 -0.58
CA ALA A 139 -10.25 0.66 -0.59
C ALA A 139 -8.75 0.89 -0.81
N LEU A 140 -8.33 2.07 -1.29
CA LEU A 140 -6.93 2.35 -1.57
C LEU A 140 -6.14 2.79 -0.33
N ALA A 141 -6.72 3.58 0.57
CA ALA A 141 -6.01 4.11 1.74
C ALA A 141 -5.39 3.01 2.62
N PRO A 142 -6.07 1.90 2.96
CA PRO A 142 -5.48 0.80 3.73
C PRO A 142 -4.29 0.11 3.05
N LYS A 143 -4.23 0.11 1.71
CA LYS A 143 -3.09 -0.46 0.97
C LYS A 143 -1.79 0.34 1.17
N PHE A 144 -1.92 1.60 1.58
CA PHE A 144 -0.83 2.48 1.98
C PHE A 144 -0.71 2.62 3.50
N ASN A 145 -1.32 1.70 4.26
CA ASN A 145 -1.38 1.71 5.72
C ASN A 145 -2.08 2.94 6.32
N LEU A 146 -2.82 3.71 5.53
CA LEU A 146 -3.57 4.87 6.00
C LEU A 146 -4.91 4.43 6.62
N VAL A 147 -5.23 4.97 7.79
CA VAL A 147 -6.45 4.66 8.56
C VAL A 147 -7.51 5.76 8.48
N GLY A 148 -7.22 6.86 7.79
CA GLY A 148 -8.14 8.00 7.67
C GLY A 148 -7.58 9.13 6.81
N TYR A 149 -8.31 10.25 6.79
CA TYR A 149 -7.95 11.46 6.04
C TYR A 149 -7.67 12.65 6.95
N PRO A 150 -6.75 13.54 6.57
CA PRO A 150 -5.85 13.42 5.43
C PRO A 150 -4.75 12.39 5.66
N GLY A 151 -4.06 12.02 4.58
CA GLY A 151 -2.84 11.22 4.64
C GLY A 151 -1.98 11.50 3.43
N THR A 152 -0.65 11.50 3.60
CA THR A 152 0.28 11.78 2.50
C THR A 152 1.37 10.72 2.44
N VAL A 153 1.62 10.17 1.25
CA VAL A 153 2.62 9.14 1.00
C VAL A 153 3.65 9.66 0.01
N PHE A 154 4.91 9.49 0.33
CA PHE A 154 6.05 9.91 -0.47
C PHE A 154 6.70 8.69 -1.12
N ILE A 155 6.72 8.64 -2.44
CA ILE A 155 7.15 7.48 -3.22
C ILE A 155 8.32 7.89 -4.10
N ALA A 156 9.47 7.25 -3.91
CA ALA A 156 10.65 7.46 -4.75
C ALA A 156 10.42 6.96 -6.18
N ALA A 157 11.26 7.38 -7.12
CA ALA A 157 11.22 6.93 -8.52
C ALA A 157 11.40 5.41 -8.68
N SER A 158 12.01 4.75 -7.71
CA SER A 158 12.13 3.29 -7.61
C SER A 158 10.82 2.56 -7.26
N GLY A 159 9.79 3.29 -6.86
CA GLY A 159 8.55 2.72 -6.32
C GLY A 159 8.57 2.52 -4.80
N THR A 160 9.69 2.79 -4.14
CA THR A 160 9.81 2.66 -2.69
C THR A 160 9.09 3.78 -1.97
N ILE A 161 8.26 3.46 -0.98
CA ILE A 161 7.70 4.44 -0.05
C ILE A 161 8.82 4.89 0.89
N ILE A 162 9.13 6.19 0.88
CA ILE A 162 10.18 6.76 1.75
C ILE A 162 9.63 7.42 3.01
N ASP A 163 8.34 7.78 2.99
CA ASP A 163 7.63 8.28 4.16
C ASP A 163 6.10 8.16 3.99
N THR A 164 5.38 8.08 5.11
CA THR A 164 3.92 8.11 5.18
C THR A 164 3.49 8.94 6.38
N VAL A 165 2.79 10.04 6.11
CA VAL A 165 2.24 10.92 7.14
C VAL A 165 0.77 10.59 7.37
N HIS A 166 0.44 10.22 8.60
CA HIS A 166 -0.93 9.99 9.05
C HIS A 166 -1.49 11.28 9.64
N GLY A 167 -2.63 11.72 9.12
CA GLY A 167 -3.20 13.03 9.48
C GLY A 167 -2.55 14.19 8.71
N PRO A 168 -2.76 15.44 9.17
CA PRO A 168 -2.30 16.62 8.46
C PRO A 168 -0.77 16.70 8.36
N VAL A 169 -0.26 16.83 7.12
CA VAL A 169 1.16 17.08 6.90
C VAL A 169 1.48 18.56 7.13
N SER A 170 2.58 18.85 7.83
CA SER A 170 3.06 20.23 7.96
C SER A 170 3.72 20.71 6.67
N HIS A 171 3.74 22.04 6.45
CA HIS A 171 4.44 22.62 5.30
C HIS A 171 5.93 22.23 5.28
N ALA A 172 6.60 22.29 6.43
CA ALA A 172 8.02 21.95 6.57
C ALA A 172 8.28 20.46 6.25
N THR A 173 7.43 19.56 6.72
CA THR A 173 7.52 18.11 6.41
C THR A 173 7.34 17.89 4.93
N LEU A 174 6.29 18.48 4.31
CA LEU A 174 6.01 18.33 2.90
C LEU A 174 7.19 18.81 2.02
N GLU A 175 7.74 19.99 2.30
CA GLU A 175 8.91 20.51 1.56
C GLU A 175 10.15 19.64 1.76
N SER A 176 10.42 19.21 3.00
CA SER A 176 11.56 18.35 3.32
C SER A 176 11.49 17.02 2.54
N ASP A 177 10.32 16.39 2.49
CA ASP A 177 10.16 15.11 1.82
C ASP A 177 10.14 15.25 0.29
N VAL A 178 9.57 16.33 -0.25
CA VAL A 178 9.73 16.67 -1.66
C VAL A 178 11.21 16.84 -2.02
N ALA A 179 12.00 17.53 -1.18
CA ALA A 179 13.43 17.67 -1.38
C ALA A 179 14.18 16.32 -1.27
N ARG A 180 13.75 15.41 -0.39
CA ARG A 180 14.31 14.04 -0.30
C ARG A 180 14.04 13.24 -1.57
N LEU A 181 12.83 13.37 -2.15
CA LEU A 181 12.45 12.71 -3.41
C LEU A 181 13.28 13.15 -4.61
N THR A 182 13.87 14.36 -4.57
CA THR A 182 14.67 14.92 -5.67
C THR A 182 16.16 14.58 -5.57
N ARG A 183 16.62 14.09 -4.42
CA ARG A 183 18.02 13.65 -4.24
C ARG A 183 18.21 12.30 -4.94
N ARG A 184 19.10 12.25 -5.90
CA ARG A 184 19.53 11.04 -6.62
C ARG A 184 20.57 10.27 -5.81
#